data_8114ba6043ebda418d89044040c383ef
#
_entry.id   8114ba6043ebda418d89044040c383ef
#
_cell.length_a   1.000
_cell.length_b   1.000
_cell.length_c   1.000
_cell.angle_alpha   90.00
_cell.angle_beta   90.00
_cell.angle_gamma   90.00
#
_symmetry.space_group_name_H-M   'P 1'
#
loop_
_entity.id
_entity.type
_entity.pdbx_description
1 polymer ?
#
loop_
_entity_poly.entity_id
_entity_poly.type
_entity_poly.pdbx_seq_one_letter_code
_entity_poly.pdbx_strand_id
1 'polypeptide(L)'
;MSVYNKGMAEKVLQFDEKVLLGELNNLEKVLLPRASYISLNKAVFDARIRLQNEAKNGKGKFNKVSGFTLSQFKYEKPVVKGNILEASVFITPQINKGNAPSKYLAPQIYGGMAYRTRFQRALEKSETYIGKDSTPILSSDKIMSPVVKISPRRYSTITGQMRGTSKPKDKRYFYMGDKSVSKSGYKKGIYMRQNKKLKFILKEIDTPSFSGKFKYFDYAKDEITRSFKKNLLEQLKRT
;
A
#
# COMPACT_ATOMS: atom_id res chain seq x y z
N MET A 1 -1.05 -85.41 9.60
CA MET A 1 0.35 -84.94 9.57
C MET A 1 0.35 -83.41 9.33
N SER A 2 0.58 -82.67 10.39
CA SER A 2 0.57 -81.24 10.35
C SER A 2 2.02 -80.75 10.22
N VAL A 3 2.36 -80.09 9.11
CA VAL A 3 3.67 -79.48 8.91
C VAL A 3 3.57 -78.10 9.43
N TYR A 4 4.06 -77.91 10.66
CA TYR A 4 4.25 -76.58 11.21
C TYR A 4 5.47 -75.92 10.54
N ASN A 5 5.24 -74.95 9.70
CA ASN A 5 6.28 -74.05 9.19
C ASN A 5 6.67 -73.04 10.29
N LYS A 6 7.65 -73.38 11.07
CA LYS A 6 8.33 -72.52 12.06
C LYS A 6 9.42 -71.75 11.33
N GLY A 7 9.16 -70.49 11.00
CA GLY A 7 10.18 -69.72 10.34
C GLY A 7 9.75 -68.37 9.74
N MET A 8 8.79 -67.66 10.35
CA MET A 8 8.77 -66.21 10.17
C MET A 8 9.47 -65.59 11.39
N ALA A 9 10.79 -65.32 11.24
CA ALA A 9 11.47 -64.48 12.17
C ALA A 9 10.74 -63.15 12.18
N GLU A 10 10.12 -62.80 13.29
CA GLU A 10 9.70 -61.42 13.58
C GLU A 10 10.98 -60.59 13.40
N LYS A 11 11.05 -59.81 12.33
CA LYS A 11 12.00 -58.69 12.24
C LYS A 11 11.54 -57.68 13.29
N VAL A 12 12.04 -57.84 14.50
CA VAL A 12 12.01 -56.81 15.52
C VAL A 12 12.83 -55.69 14.96
N LEU A 13 12.18 -54.61 14.55
CA LEU A 13 12.86 -53.36 14.20
C LEU A 13 13.56 -52.87 15.47
N GLN A 14 14.83 -53.16 15.61
CA GLN A 14 15.66 -52.61 16.67
C GLN A 14 16.01 -51.18 16.25
N PHE A 15 15.34 -50.20 16.87
CA PHE A 15 15.77 -48.80 16.78
C PHE A 15 16.90 -48.57 17.77
N ASP A 16 18.00 -48.04 17.28
CA ASP A 16 19.03 -47.51 18.15
C ASP A 16 18.54 -46.17 18.71
N GLU A 17 18.14 -46.20 19.98
CA GLU A 17 17.60 -45.03 20.68
C GLU A 17 18.55 -43.84 20.63
N LYS A 18 19.85 -44.03 20.69
CA LYS A 18 20.85 -42.95 20.63
C LYS A 18 20.88 -42.29 19.24
N VAL A 19 20.79 -43.09 18.19
CA VAL A 19 20.74 -42.58 16.81
C VAL A 19 19.44 -41.81 16.60
N LEU A 20 18.30 -42.37 17.04
CA LEU A 20 17.01 -41.73 16.95
C LEU A 20 16.96 -40.40 17.69
N LEU A 21 17.46 -40.34 18.92
CA LEU A 21 17.54 -39.11 19.70
C LEU A 21 18.51 -38.08 19.08
N GLY A 22 19.61 -38.57 18.47
CA GLY A 22 20.52 -37.71 17.71
C GLY A 22 19.86 -37.08 16.49
N GLU A 23 19.12 -37.83 15.71
CA GLU A 23 18.35 -37.35 14.55
C GLU A 23 17.25 -36.40 14.95
N LEU A 24 16.48 -36.69 16.01
CA LEU A 24 15.47 -35.80 16.56
C LEU A 24 16.05 -34.49 17.05
N ASN A 25 17.17 -34.49 17.75
CA ASN A 25 17.88 -33.30 18.18
C ASN A 25 18.36 -32.45 16.99
N ASN A 26 18.89 -33.09 15.95
CA ASN A 26 19.30 -32.40 14.73
C ASN A 26 18.12 -31.80 14.02
N LEU A 27 17.02 -32.52 13.89
CA LEU A 27 15.78 -32.02 13.30
C LEU A 27 15.24 -30.81 14.06
N GLU A 28 15.20 -30.87 15.38
CA GLU A 28 14.69 -29.81 16.23
C GLU A 28 15.61 -28.58 16.23
N LYS A 29 16.89 -28.74 16.41
CA LYS A 29 17.85 -27.63 16.65
C LYS A 29 18.42 -27.02 15.38
N VAL A 30 18.44 -27.74 14.26
CA VAL A 30 19.09 -27.30 13.03
C VAL A 30 18.13 -27.25 11.85
N LEU A 31 17.49 -28.35 11.54
CA LEU A 31 16.70 -28.47 10.30
C LEU A 31 15.38 -27.67 10.34
N LEU A 32 14.64 -27.83 11.43
CA LEU A 32 13.35 -27.14 11.58
C LEU A 32 13.48 -25.61 11.62
N PRO A 33 14.42 -25.02 12.39
CA PRO A 33 14.64 -23.57 12.35
C PRO A 33 15.07 -23.06 10.97
N ARG A 34 15.95 -23.77 10.27
CA ARG A 34 16.40 -23.43 8.93
C ARG A 34 15.26 -23.53 7.91
N ALA A 35 14.49 -24.62 7.94
CA ALA A 35 13.33 -24.81 7.08
C ALA A 35 12.27 -23.74 7.33
N SER A 36 11.98 -23.40 8.59
CA SER A 36 11.06 -22.35 8.99
C SER A 36 11.50 -20.98 8.49
N TYR A 37 12.79 -20.63 8.63
CA TYR A 37 13.34 -19.37 8.14
C TYR A 37 13.15 -19.23 6.62
N ILE A 38 13.54 -20.23 5.84
CA ILE A 38 13.43 -20.23 4.38
C ILE A 38 11.96 -20.14 3.97
N SER A 39 11.10 -20.92 4.62
CA SER A 39 9.68 -20.97 4.32
C SER A 39 8.95 -19.67 4.64
N LEU A 40 9.28 -19.04 5.77
CA LEU A 40 8.71 -17.75 6.15
C LEU A 40 9.17 -16.62 5.21
N ASN A 41 10.46 -16.63 4.81
CA ASN A 41 10.98 -15.65 3.86
C ASN A 41 10.26 -15.72 2.50
N LYS A 42 10.01 -16.94 1.99
CA LYS A 42 9.21 -17.13 0.78
C LYS A 42 7.76 -16.71 0.98
N ALA A 43 7.15 -17.06 2.11
CA ALA A 43 5.75 -16.74 2.40
C ALA A 43 5.49 -15.23 2.43
N VAL A 44 6.34 -14.42 3.06
CA VAL A 44 6.19 -12.95 3.06
C VAL A 44 6.46 -12.33 1.69
N PHE A 45 7.37 -12.92 0.91
CA PHE A 45 7.59 -12.50 -0.46
C PHE A 45 6.36 -12.76 -1.33
N ASP A 46 5.76 -13.96 -1.25
CA ASP A 46 4.57 -14.34 -1.99
C ASP A 46 3.37 -13.47 -1.59
N ALA A 47 3.22 -13.19 -0.29
CA ALA A 47 2.19 -12.28 0.21
C ALA A 47 2.35 -10.86 -0.36
N ARG A 48 3.56 -10.34 -0.46
CA ARG A 48 3.81 -9.06 -1.14
C ARG A 48 3.36 -9.10 -2.60
N ILE A 49 3.70 -10.16 -3.33
CA ILE A 49 3.31 -10.32 -4.75
C ILE A 49 1.78 -10.41 -4.87
N ARG A 50 1.13 -11.19 -3.99
CA ARG A 50 -0.32 -11.28 -3.96
C ARG A 50 -0.97 -9.92 -3.71
N LEU A 51 -0.51 -9.15 -2.73
CA LEU A 51 -1.03 -7.80 -2.45
C LEU A 51 -0.88 -6.87 -3.66
N GLN A 52 0.24 -6.93 -4.38
CA GLN A 52 0.43 -6.16 -5.61
C GLN A 52 -0.56 -6.57 -6.71
N ASN A 53 -0.79 -7.86 -6.88
CA ASN A 53 -1.73 -8.40 -7.87
C ASN A 53 -3.19 -8.05 -7.52
N GLU A 54 -3.58 -8.18 -6.25
CA GLU A 54 -4.91 -7.81 -5.77
C GLU A 54 -5.16 -6.30 -5.93
N ALA A 55 -4.18 -5.47 -5.63
CA ALA A 55 -4.27 -4.02 -5.82
C ALA A 55 -4.44 -3.64 -7.31
N LYS A 56 -3.84 -4.40 -8.22
CA LYS A 56 -3.90 -4.16 -9.66
C LYS A 56 -5.13 -4.74 -10.33
N ASN A 57 -5.47 -5.98 -10.01
CA ASN A 57 -6.43 -6.79 -10.77
C ASN A 57 -7.54 -7.42 -9.92
N GLY A 58 -7.42 -7.42 -8.58
CA GLY A 58 -8.34 -8.09 -7.67
C GLY A 58 -9.70 -7.43 -7.52
N LYS A 59 -10.58 -8.04 -6.72
CA LYS A 59 -11.93 -7.52 -6.42
C LYS A 59 -11.91 -6.16 -5.73
N GLY A 60 -10.88 -5.91 -4.90
CA GLY A 60 -10.65 -4.63 -4.21
C GLY A 60 -9.66 -3.72 -4.91
N LYS A 61 -9.42 -3.92 -6.22
CA LYS A 61 -8.43 -3.17 -7.00
C LYS A 61 -8.59 -1.66 -6.88
N PHE A 62 -7.49 -0.98 -6.94
CA PHE A 62 -7.47 0.48 -7.00
C PHE A 62 -7.82 0.96 -8.41
N ASN A 63 -8.58 2.04 -8.53
CA ASN A 63 -9.02 2.55 -9.83
C ASN A 63 -7.86 2.90 -10.77
N LYS A 64 -6.76 3.44 -10.22
CA LYS A 64 -5.53 3.75 -10.97
C LYS A 64 -4.33 3.38 -10.11
N VAL A 65 -3.65 2.31 -10.48
CA VAL A 65 -2.43 1.85 -9.83
C VAL A 65 -1.22 2.24 -10.67
N SER A 66 -0.29 2.97 -10.07
CA SER A 66 1.01 3.25 -10.68
C SER A 66 2.04 2.20 -10.26
N GLY A 67 3.09 2.02 -11.06
CA GLY A 67 4.24 1.20 -10.66
C GLY A 67 4.85 1.66 -9.33
N PHE A 68 4.87 2.98 -9.08
CA PHE A 68 5.28 3.54 -7.80
C PHE A 68 4.41 3.03 -6.64
N THR A 69 3.08 3.02 -6.79
CA THR A 69 2.17 2.51 -5.75
C THR A 69 2.42 1.03 -5.46
N LEU A 70 2.57 0.21 -6.49
CA LEU A 70 2.87 -1.23 -6.34
C LEU A 70 4.22 -1.46 -5.65
N SER A 71 5.23 -0.66 -5.97
CA SER A 71 6.55 -0.76 -5.35
C SER A 71 6.57 -0.43 -3.86
N GLN A 72 5.50 0.17 -3.31
CA GLN A 72 5.39 0.52 -1.90
C GLN A 72 4.93 -0.64 -1.01
N PHE A 73 4.44 -1.74 -1.58
CA PHE A 73 4.28 -2.98 -0.85
C PHE A 73 5.66 -3.60 -0.66
N LYS A 74 6.12 -3.64 0.57
CA LYS A 74 7.44 -4.12 0.98
C LYS A 74 7.31 -5.34 1.90
N TYR A 75 8.40 -6.06 2.08
CA TYR A 75 8.51 -7.08 3.09
C TYR A 75 9.88 -6.99 3.78
N GLU A 76 9.95 -7.47 4.99
CA GLU A 76 11.18 -7.69 5.73
C GLU A 76 11.46 -9.18 5.82
N LYS A 77 12.74 -9.52 5.66
CA LYS A 77 13.20 -10.90 5.82
C LYS A 77 12.99 -11.35 7.26
N PRO A 78 12.83 -12.67 7.49
CA PRO A 78 12.73 -13.20 8.84
C PRO A 78 13.94 -12.81 9.70
N VAL A 79 13.66 -12.44 10.94
CA VAL A 79 14.65 -12.14 11.97
C VAL A 79 14.30 -12.93 13.21
N VAL A 80 15.31 -13.53 13.83
CA VAL A 80 15.16 -14.26 15.10
C VAL A 80 15.24 -13.26 16.24
N LYS A 81 14.19 -13.18 17.06
CA LYS A 81 14.15 -12.39 18.29
C LYS A 81 13.82 -13.30 19.47
N GLY A 82 14.85 -13.65 20.24
CA GLY A 82 14.71 -14.72 21.25
C GLY A 82 14.33 -16.04 20.60
N ASN A 83 13.20 -16.61 21.01
CA ASN A 83 12.67 -17.88 20.46
C ASN A 83 11.61 -17.67 19.36
N ILE A 84 11.42 -16.43 18.88
CA ILE A 84 10.39 -16.11 17.90
C ILE A 84 11.06 -15.75 16.58
N LEU A 85 10.55 -16.32 15.48
CA LEU A 85 10.91 -15.96 14.12
C LEU A 85 9.87 -14.99 13.59
N GLU A 86 10.28 -13.74 13.34
CA GLU A 86 9.40 -12.68 12.86
C GLU A 86 9.73 -12.27 11.43
N ALA A 87 8.71 -12.06 10.62
CA ALA A 87 8.81 -11.41 9.31
C ALA A 87 7.61 -10.49 9.11
N SER A 88 7.75 -9.47 8.28
CA SER A 88 6.67 -8.52 8.05
C SER A 88 6.43 -8.23 6.57
N VAL A 89 5.16 -7.96 6.24
CA VAL A 89 4.74 -7.35 4.97
C VAL A 89 4.07 -6.02 5.31
N PHE A 90 4.51 -4.95 4.68
CA PHE A 90 4.04 -3.61 5.02
C PHE A 90 3.99 -2.68 3.81
N ILE A 91 3.27 -1.57 3.99
CA ILE A 91 3.28 -0.44 3.06
C ILE A 91 4.26 0.60 3.60
N THR A 92 5.17 1.08 2.76
CA THR A 92 6.20 2.05 3.14
C THR A 92 5.60 3.19 3.97
N PRO A 93 6.01 3.35 5.25
CA PRO A 93 5.40 4.33 6.16
C PRO A 93 5.86 5.76 5.87
N GLN A 94 7.07 5.93 5.34
CA GLN A 94 7.67 7.22 5.04
C GLN A 94 8.44 7.17 3.72
N ILE A 95 8.52 8.32 3.05
CA ILE A 95 9.37 8.56 1.88
C ILE A 95 10.03 9.94 2.01
N ASN A 96 11.21 10.09 1.43
CA ASN A 96 11.98 11.35 1.53
C ASN A 96 11.27 12.54 0.88
N LYS A 97 10.53 12.31 -0.21
CA LYS A 97 9.78 13.37 -0.91
C LYS A 97 8.35 12.91 -1.22
N GLY A 98 7.37 13.74 -0.89
CA GLY A 98 5.96 13.51 -1.19
C GLY A 98 5.13 13.02 0.01
N ASN A 99 3.98 12.40 -0.28
CA ASN A 99 3.09 11.85 0.74
C ASN A 99 3.45 10.41 1.04
N ALA A 100 3.48 10.04 2.31
CA ALA A 100 3.74 8.67 2.74
C ALA A 100 2.71 7.70 2.13
N PRO A 101 3.15 6.61 1.49
CA PRO A 101 2.26 5.63 0.87
C PRO A 101 1.23 5.04 1.84
N SER A 102 1.64 4.73 3.07
CA SER A 102 0.74 4.25 4.12
C SER A 102 -0.43 5.21 4.37
N LYS A 103 -0.20 6.52 4.29
CA LYS A 103 -1.24 7.53 4.54
C LYS A 103 -2.28 7.64 3.41
N TYR A 104 -1.85 7.68 2.15
CA TYR A 104 -2.82 7.80 1.05
C TYR A 104 -3.48 6.48 0.67
N LEU A 105 -2.90 5.33 1.07
CA LEU A 105 -3.51 4.01 0.88
C LEU A 105 -4.41 3.60 2.06
N ALA A 106 -4.22 4.19 3.24
CA ALA A 106 -5.05 3.89 4.42
C ALA A 106 -6.56 3.95 4.16
N PRO A 107 -7.12 4.96 3.47
CA PRO A 107 -8.54 4.99 3.16
C PRO A 107 -9.02 3.84 2.28
N GLN A 108 -8.17 3.28 1.43
CA GLN A 108 -8.50 2.12 0.59
C GLN A 108 -8.61 0.83 1.42
N ILE A 109 -7.87 0.75 2.52
CA ILE A 109 -7.78 -0.42 3.41
C ILE A 109 -8.83 -0.33 4.52
N TYR A 110 -8.86 0.79 5.23
CA TYR A 110 -9.70 0.97 6.41
C TYR A 110 -11.02 1.69 6.14
N GLY A 111 -11.16 2.26 4.96
CA GLY A 111 -12.26 3.19 4.65
C GLY A 111 -11.99 4.59 5.17
N GLY A 112 -12.97 5.47 4.99
CA GLY A 112 -12.91 6.85 5.43
C GLY A 112 -12.53 7.84 4.34
N MET A 113 -12.26 9.09 4.74
CA MET A 113 -11.96 10.17 3.80
C MET A 113 -10.57 10.05 3.19
N ALA A 114 -10.42 10.53 1.96
CA ALA A 114 -9.13 10.63 1.30
C ALA A 114 -8.12 11.43 2.12
N TYR A 115 -6.87 10.94 2.16
CA TYR A 115 -5.80 11.65 2.83
C TYR A 115 -5.53 13.01 2.16
N ARG A 116 -5.53 14.07 2.94
CA ARG A 116 -5.26 15.43 2.47
C ARG A 116 -3.78 15.63 2.16
N THR A 117 -3.48 16.00 0.94
CA THR A 117 -2.13 16.31 0.50
C THR A 117 -1.58 17.55 1.20
N ARG A 118 -0.25 17.73 1.17
CA ARG A 118 0.39 18.95 1.68
C ARG A 118 -0.16 20.21 1.02
N PHE A 119 -0.46 20.14 -0.28
CA PHE A 119 -1.06 21.24 -1.03
C PHE A 119 -2.46 21.58 -0.51
N GLN A 120 -3.33 20.61 -0.31
CA GLN A 120 -4.68 20.81 0.22
C GLN A 120 -4.64 21.44 1.61
N ARG A 121 -3.83 20.89 2.51
CA ARG A 121 -3.63 21.47 3.86
C ARG A 121 -3.06 22.89 3.82
N ALA A 122 -2.25 23.20 2.82
CA ALA A 122 -1.72 24.54 2.64
C ALA A 122 -2.79 25.51 2.14
N LEU A 123 -3.75 25.08 1.33
CA LEU A 123 -4.88 25.88 0.89
C LEU A 123 -5.89 26.14 2.01
N GLU A 124 -6.18 25.14 2.85
CA GLU A 124 -7.07 25.28 4.01
C GLU A 124 -6.64 26.38 4.99
N LYS A 125 -5.31 26.61 5.06
CA LYS A 125 -4.75 27.70 5.88
C LYS A 125 -4.86 29.09 5.22
N SER A 126 -5.36 29.18 3.99
CA SER A 126 -5.61 30.45 3.33
C SER A 126 -7.01 30.95 3.66
N GLU A 127 -7.15 32.19 4.07
CA GLU A 127 -8.44 32.80 4.44
C GLU A 127 -9.46 32.83 3.29
N THR A 128 -8.98 32.68 2.06
CA THR A 128 -9.79 32.71 0.84
C THR A 128 -10.34 31.37 0.42
N TYR A 129 -9.85 30.27 1.01
CA TYR A 129 -10.27 28.92 0.68
C TYR A 129 -11.14 28.34 1.80
N ILE A 130 -12.43 28.29 1.54
CA ILE A 130 -13.45 27.84 2.50
C ILE A 130 -13.86 26.42 2.11
N GLY A 131 -13.22 25.41 2.66
CA GLY A 131 -13.66 24.05 2.41
C GLY A 131 -12.89 23.03 3.20
N LYS A 132 -13.28 22.84 4.49
CA LYS A 132 -12.68 21.76 5.30
C LYS A 132 -12.94 20.39 4.70
N ASP A 133 -14.06 20.23 3.98
CA ASP A 133 -14.53 18.95 3.43
C ASP A 133 -14.40 18.87 1.90
N SER A 134 -13.73 19.84 1.27
CA SER A 134 -13.55 19.87 -0.17
C SER A 134 -12.11 19.61 -0.62
N THR A 135 -11.99 19.09 -1.82
CA THR A 135 -10.69 18.72 -2.44
C THR A 135 -10.55 19.40 -3.80
N PRO A 136 -9.51 20.23 -4.01
CA PRO A 136 -9.24 20.76 -5.33
C PRO A 136 -8.65 19.68 -6.25
N ILE A 137 -9.31 19.42 -7.36
CA ILE A 137 -8.83 18.55 -8.43
C ILE A 137 -8.62 19.33 -9.72
N LEU A 138 -7.83 18.80 -10.64
CA LEU A 138 -7.68 19.37 -11.98
C LEU A 138 -9.04 19.48 -12.67
N SER A 139 -9.31 20.62 -13.33
CA SER A 139 -10.55 20.80 -14.07
C SER A 139 -10.62 19.82 -15.25
N SER A 140 -11.85 19.37 -15.57
CA SER A 140 -12.10 18.44 -16.68
C SER A 140 -11.65 19.00 -18.03
N ASP A 141 -11.68 20.32 -18.23
CA ASP A 141 -11.24 20.98 -19.45
C ASP A 141 -9.74 20.81 -19.74
N LYS A 142 -8.98 20.33 -18.73
CA LYS A 142 -7.54 20.01 -18.84
C LYS A 142 -7.23 18.53 -18.73
N ILE A 143 -8.18 17.70 -18.38
CA ILE A 143 -8.03 16.23 -18.35
C ILE A 143 -7.93 15.65 -19.76
N MET A 144 -8.41 16.40 -20.78
CA MET A 144 -8.31 16.03 -22.19
C MET A 144 -6.87 16.00 -22.73
N SER A 145 -5.90 16.57 -22.02
CA SER A 145 -4.47 16.42 -22.35
C SER A 145 -3.81 15.46 -21.35
N PRO A 146 -3.23 14.34 -21.80
CA PRO A 146 -2.62 13.33 -20.91
C PRO A 146 -1.41 13.82 -20.12
N VAL A 147 -1.02 15.08 -20.24
CA VAL A 147 0.27 15.61 -19.74
C VAL A 147 0.14 16.78 -18.76
N VAL A 148 -1.04 17.22 -18.35
CA VAL A 148 -1.11 18.39 -17.45
C VAL A 148 -1.02 17.96 -15.97
N LYS A 149 0.14 17.49 -15.57
CA LYS A 149 0.54 17.50 -14.16
C LYS A 149 0.87 18.95 -13.78
N ILE A 150 0.24 19.46 -12.72
CA ILE A 150 0.66 20.73 -12.14
C ILE A 150 2.04 20.51 -11.51
N SER A 151 3.05 21.28 -11.96
CA SER A 151 4.40 21.16 -11.42
C SER A 151 4.43 21.57 -9.94
N PRO A 152 5.37 21.05 -9.12
CA PRO A 152 5.53 21.46 -7.72
C PRO A 152 5.71 22.97 -7.55
N ARG A 153 6.45 23.62 -8.46
CA ARG A 153 6.64 25.07 -8.49
C ARG A 153 5.31 25.81 -8.67
N ARG A 154 4.43 25.30 -9.53
CA ARG A 154 3.13 25.92 -9.75
C ARG A 154 2.20 25.76 -8.54
N TYR A 155 2.25 24.63 -7.85
CA TYR A 155 1.55 24.46 -6.58
C TYR A 155 2.02 25.46 -5.52
N SER A 156 3.33 25.67 -5.39
CA SER A 156 3.89 26.67 -4.47
C SER A 156 3.46 28.10 -4.83
N THR A 157 3.40 28.45 -6.13
CA THR A 157 2.92 29.76 -6.58
C THR A 157 1.44 29.94 -6.25
N ILE A 158 0.59 28.94 -6.50
CA ILE A 158 -0.85 29.00 -6.17
C ILE A 158 -1.03 29.21 -4.67
N THR A 159 -0.39 28.39 -3.84
CA THR A 159 -0.51 28.51 -2.37
C THR A 159 0.04 29.83 -1.84
N GLY A 160 1.17 30.31 -2.37
CA GLY A 160 1.75 31.59 -1.99
C GLY A 160 0.84 32.78 -2.30
N GLN A 161 0.22 32.80 -3.48
CA GLN A 161 -0.71 33.85 -3.85
C GLN A 161 -2.04 33.77 -3.07
N MET A 162 -2.55 32.56 -2.83
CA MET A 162 -3.78 32.36 -2.03
C MET A 162 -3.60 32.79 -0.57
N ARG A 163 -2.38 32.70 -0.04
CA ARG A 163 -2.04 33.16 1.32
C ARG A 163 -1.57 34.62 1.38
N GLY A 164 -1.48 35.32 0.27
CA GLY A 164 -0.93 36.67 0.23
C GLY A 164 0.61 36.74 0.43
N THR A 165 1.29 35.60 0.54
CA THR A 165 2.76 35.57 0.75
C THR A 165 3.57 35.73 -0.54
N SER A 166 2.92 35.67 -1.69
CA SER A 166 3.56 35.83 -3.00
C SER A 166 2.77 36.81 -3.86
N LYS A 167 3.44 37.87 -4.35
CA LYS A 167 2.84 38.83 -5.27
C LYS A 167 2.67 38.20 -6.67
N PRO A 168 1.50 38.41 -7.34
CA PRO A 168 1.34 37.98 -8.71
C PRO A 168 2.22 38.82 -9.64
N LYS A 169 2.98 38.14 -10.53
CA LYS A 169 3.66 38.80 -11.66
C LYS A 169 2.71 38.82 -12.85
N ASP A 170 2.90 37.88 -13.81
CA ASP A 170 2.06 37.81 -15.02
C ASP A 170 0.80 36.94 -14.84
N LYS A 171 0.78 36.08 -13.83
CA LYS A 171 -0.30 35.13 -13.57
C LYS A 171 -0.82 35.29 -12.15
N ARG A 172 -2.07 35.69 -12.02
CA ARG A 172 -2.77 35.81 -10.74
C ARG A 172 -3.66 34.59 -10.53
N TYR A 173 -3.49 33.89 -9.43
CA TYR A 173 -4.38 32.81 -8.99
C TYR A 173 -5.31 33.33 -7.90
N PHE A 174 -6.58 32.91 -7.96
CA PHE A 174 -7.59 33.27 -6.97
C PHE A 174 -8.67 32.19 -6.92
N TYR A 175 -9.39 32.16 -5.81
CA TYR A 175 -10.48 31.23 -5.58
C TYR A 175 -11.82 31.91 -5.88
N MET A 176 -12.72 31.18 -6.54
CA MET A 176 -14.12 31.52 -6.70
C MET A 176 -14.96 30.52 -5.92
N GLY A 177 -15.62 30.98 -4.85
CA GLY A 177 -16.56 30.22 -4.03
C GLY A 177 -18.02 30.47 -4.43
N ASP A 178 -18.94 29.96 -3.60
CA ASP A 178 -20.38 29.94 -3.89
C ASP A 178 -20.98 31.32 -4.23
N LYS A 179 -20.61 32.37 -3.51
CA LYS A 179 -21.07 33.73 -3.74
C LYS A 179 -20.72 34.27 -5.13
N SER A 180 -19.56 33.91 -5.65
CA SER A 180 -19.12 34.33 -6.98
C SER A 180 -19.71 33.47 -8.09
N VAL A 181 -19.97 32.22 -7.80
CA VAL A 181 -20.56 31.24 -8.72
C VAL A 181 -22.00 31.58 -9.02
N SER A 182 -22.80 31.92 -8.01
CA SER A 182 -24.21 32.25 -8.17
C SER A 182 -24.46 33.49 -9.08
N LYS A 183 -23.51 34.43 -9.11
CA LYS A 183 -23.63 35.66 -9.91
C LYS A 183 -23.10 35.54 -11.33
N SER A 184 -22.15 34.65 -11.59
CA SER A 184 -21.36 34.67 -12.83
C SER A 184 -21.41 33.37 -13.65
N GLY A 185 -22.12 32.34 -13.18
CA GLY A 185 -22.17 31.01 -13.84
C GLY A 185 -20.85 30.24 -13.85
N TYR A 186 -19.81 30.74 -13.17
CA TYR A 186 -18.54 30.04 -13.06
C TYR A 186 -18.62 28.86 -12.07
N LYS A 187 -17.78 27.85 -12.26
CA LYS A 187 -17.69 26.70 -11.36
C LYS A 187 -16.83 27.01 -10.14
N LYS A 188 -17.15 26.44 -8.99
CA LYS A 188 -16.40 26.54 -7.75
C LYS A 188 -14.97 26.01 -7.92
N GLY A 189 -13.94 26.79 -7.51
CA GLY A 189 -12.57 26.36 -7.63
C GLY A 189 -11.53 27.46 -7.83
N ILE A 190 -10.33 27.09 -8.22
CA ILE A 190 -9.18 27.99 -8.42
C ILE A 190 -9.05 28.37 -9.89
N TYR A 191 -8.97 29.64 -10.12
CA TYR A 191 -8.80 30.26 -11.43
C TYR A 191 -7.44 30.94 -11.56
N MET A 192 -7.01 31.11 -12.80
CA MET A 192 -5.82 31.88 -13.14
C MET A 192 -6.22 32.97 -14.12
N ARG A 193 -5.88 34.23 -13.81
CA ARG A 193 -5.97 35.37 -14.72
C ARG A 193 -4.61 35.66 -15.33
N GLN A 194 -4.54 35.72 -16.65
CA GLN A 194 -3.36 36.09 -17.40
C GLN A 194 -3.79 36.88 -18.63
N ASN A 195 -3.24 38.10 -18.84
CA ASN A 195 -3.57 38.96 -20.00
C ASN A 195 -5.08 39.10 -20.24
N LYS A 196 -5.84 39.51 -19.22
CA LYS A 196 -7.32 39.62 -19.22
C LYS A 196 -8.08 38.29 -19.45
N LYS A 197 -7.40 37.18 -19.77
CA LYS A 197 -8.02 35.85 -19.96
C LYS A 197 -8.14 35.12 -18.64
N LEU A 198 -9.31 34.53 -18.40
CA LEU A 198 -9.60 33.71 -17.24
C LEU A 198 -9.51 32.22 -17.62
N LYS A 199 -8.75 31.46 -16.85
CA LYS A 199 -8.59 30.00 -17.03
C LYS A 199 -8.94 29.26 -15.76
N PHE A 200 -9.85 28.29 -15.84
CA PHE A 200 -10.18 27.39 -14.75
C PHE A 200 -9.05 26.37 -14.56
N ILE A 201 -8.48 26.29 -13.36
CA ILE A 201 -7.30 25.45 -13.09
C ILE A 201 -7.64 24.25 -12.24
N LEU A 202 -8.29 24.44 -11.11
CA LEU A 202 -8.64 23.39 -10.17
C LEU A 202 -10.11 23.51 -9.81
N LYS A 203 -10.86 22.44 -10.04
CA LYS A 203 -12.25 22.30 -9.58
C LYS A 203 -12.24 21.91 -8.11
N GLU A 204 -13.11 22.48 -7.33
CA GLU A 204 -13.42 22.02 -6.00
C GLU A 204 -14.48 20.93 -6.06
N ILE A 205 -14.24 19.82 -5.35
CA ILE A 205 -15.19 18.72 -5.16
C ILE A 205 -15.21 18.34 -3.69
N ASP A 206 -16.26 17.68 -3.27
CA ASP A 206 -16.29 17.07 -1.95
C ASP A 206 -15.16 16.06 -1.79
N THR A 207 -14.62 15.98 -0.58
CA THR A 207 -13.51 15.04 -0.32
C THR A 207 -14.01 13.61 -0.51
N PRO A 208 -13.36 12.82 -1.40
CA PRO A 208 -13.80 11.45 -1.65
C PRO A 208 -13.75 10.61 -0.39
N SER A 209 -14.80 9.84 -0.15
CA SER A 209 -14.87 8.81 0.88
C SER A 209 -14.67 7.43 0.25
N PHE A 210 -14.01 6.56 0.95
CA PHE A 210 -13.70 5.19 0.54
C PHE A 210 -14.35 4.20 1.49
N SER A 211 -14.78 3.06 0.97
CA SER A 211 -15.46 2.00 1.74
C SER A 211 -14.50 0.91 2.27
N GLY A 212 -13.19 1.10 2.18
CA GLY A 212 -12.23 0.09 2.66
C GLY A 212 -12.30 -1.25 1.90
N LYS A 213 -12.39 -1.20 0.58
CA LYS A 213 -12.55 -2.40 -0.26
C LYS A 213 -11.31 -3.29 -0.38
N PHE A 214 -10.14 -2.75 -0.10
CA PHE A 214 -8.90 -3.50 -0.22
C PHE A 214 -8.59 -4.26 1.07
N LYS A 215 -8.89 -5.55 1.08
CA LYS A 215 -8.73 -6.45 2.24
C LYS A 215 -7.27 -6.82 2.46
N TYR A 216 -6.44 -5.84 2.78
CA TYR A 216 -4.99 -5.98 2.93
C TYR A 216 -4.59 -7.10 3.88
N PHE A 217 -5.17 -7.12 5.08
CA PHE A 217 -4.82 -8.10 6.11
C PHE A 217 -5.26 -9.50 5.77
N ASP A 218 -6.46 -9.66 5.19
CA ASP A 218 -6.98 -10.96 4.79
C ASP A 218 -6.10 -11.57 3.69
N TYR A 219 -5.80 -10.79 2.63
CA TYR A 219 -4.94 -11.24 1.54
C TYR A 219 -3.53 -11.61 2.02
N ALA A 220 -2.93 -10.81 2.91
CA ALA A 220 -1.62 -11.09 3.45
C ALA A 220 -1.63 -12.35 4.33
N LYS A 221 -2.58 -12.46 5.27
CA LYS A 221 -2.71 -13.61 6.18
C LYS A 221 -2.92 -14.91 5.43
N ASP A 222 -3.87 -14.94 4.51
CA ASP A 222 -4.19 -16.16 3.74
C ASP A 222 -2.98 -16.63 2.94
N GLU A 223 -2.27 -15.69 2.29
CA GLU A 223 -1.11 -16.06 1.48
C GLU A 223 0.06 -16.50 2.32
N ILE A 224 0.36 -15.80 3.43
CA ILE A 224 1.44 -16.20 4.35
C ILE A 224 1.16 -17.60 4.87
N THR A 225 -0.05 -17.87 5.35
CA THR A 225 -0.43 -19.19 5.90
C THR A 225 -0.29 -20.29 4.86
N ARG A 226 -0.83 -20.07 3.65
CA ARG A 226 -0.79 -21.03 2.55
C ARG A 226 0.64 -21.29 2.09
N SER A 227 1.39 -20.24 1.80
CA SER A 227 2.74 -20.33 1.25
C SER A 227 3.72 -20.88 2.28
N PHE A 228 3.62 -20.47 3.54
CA PHE A 228 4.46 -20.99 4.62
C PHE A 228 4.30 -22.50 4.76
N LYS A 229 3.06 -23.00 4.91
CA LYS A 229 2.78 -24.44 5.03
C LYS A 229 3.34 -25.24 3.85
N LYS A 230 3.08 -24.76 2.63
CA LYS A 230 3.59 -25.42 1.41
C LYS A 230 5.12 -25.48 1.41
N ASN A 231 5.78 -24.33 1.60
CA ASN A 231 7.22 -24.25 1.54
C ASN A 231 7.91 -25.03 2.69
N LEU A 232 7.31 -25.05 3.89
CA LEU A 232 7.84 -25.81 5.02
C LEU A 232 7.85 -27.32 4.70
N LEU A 233 6.75 -27.85 4.19
CA LEU A 233 6.66 -29.24 3.77
C LEU A 233 7.67 -29.59 2.66
N GLU A 234 7.87 -28.66 1.70
CA GLU A 234 8.87 -28.84 0.65
C GLU A 234 10.31 -28.84 1.19
N GLN A 235 10.62 -27.98 2.16
CA GLN A 235 11.95 -27.94 2.78
C GLN A 235 12.22 -29.21 3.60
N LEU A 236 11.25 -29.70 4.38
CA LEU A 236 11.40 -30.91 5.18
C LEU A 236 11.52 -32.20 4.33
N LYS A 237 10.97 -32.20 3.12
CA LYS A 237 11.12 -33.34 2.18
C LYS A 237 12.48 -33.38 1.49
N ARG A 238 13.22 -32.27 1.45
CA ARG A 238 14.54 -32.16 0.80
C ARG A 238 15.69 -32.52 1.74
N THR A 239 15.37 -32.73 2.99
CA THR A 239 16.32 -33.10 4.06
C THR A 239 16.31 -34.60 4.27
#